data_6e326a019537a9247e96a6fe8c91552c
#
_entry.id   6e326a019537a9247e96a6fe8c91552c
#
_cell.length_a   1.000
_cell.length_b   1.000
_cell.length_c   1.000
_cell.angle_alpha   90.00
_cell.angle_beta   90.00
_cell.angle_gamma   90.00
#
_symmetry.space_group_name_H-M   'P 1'
#
loop_
_entity.id
_entity.type
_entity.pdbx_description
1 polymer ?
#
loop_
_entity_poly.entity_id
_entity_poly.type
_entity_poly.pdbx_seq_one_letter_code
_entity_poly.pdbx_strand_id
1 'polypeptide(L)'
;MKIIKAQSPAGFAEEYIVDSIWNDRFPPGSILPAERELSELIGVTRTTLREVLQRLARDGWLTIQHGKPTKVNNFWDTCGVNILSTLAKLDIEGAVDLIDQLLSARTNLSAIYIRGAIKNNPEKVIELAEKALAVSDDPHDFADMDYYLNHELAHAS
;
A
#
# COMPACT_ATOMS: atom_id res chain seq x y z
N MET A 1 21.58 10.91 25.43
CA MET A 1 21.57 11.78 24.22
C MET A 1 20.77 11.08 23.13
N LYS A 2 19.59 11.61 22.78
CA LYS A 2 18.80 11.06 21.68
C LYS A 2 19.48 11.45 20.37
N ILE A 3 20.03 10.51 19.63
CA ILE A 3 20.58 10.76 18.30
C ILE A 3 19.37 11.02 17.38
N ILE A 4 19.18 12.25 16.97
CA ILE A 4 18.21 12.61 15.94
C ILE A 4 18.86 12.20 14.60
N LYS A 5 18.47 11.07 14.05
CA LYS A 5 18.82 10.71 12.68
C LYS A 5 18.11 11.68 11.73
N ALA A 6 18.86 12.57 11.11
CA ALA A 6 18.34 13.34 10.00
C ALA A 6 17.88 12.38 8.89
N GLN A 7 16.65 12.56 8.40
CA GLN A 7 16.12 11.76 7.31
C GLN A 7 16.94 12.03 6.04
N SER A 8 17.30 10.98 5.29
CA SER A 8 18.00 11.12 4.02
C SER A 8 17.06 11.76 2.97
N PRO A 9 17.58 12.47 1.95
CA PRO A 9 16.77 12.98 0.85
C PRO A 9 15.93 11.89 0.16
N ALA A 10 16.49 10.70 -0.03
CA ALA A 10 15.77 9.54 -0.57
C ALA A 10 14.65 9.06 0.37
N GLY A 11 14.91 8.97 1.67
CA GLY A 11 13.90 8.59 2.68
C GLY A 11 12.77 9.59 2.75
N PHE A 12 13.06 10.89 2.69
CA PHE A 12 12.06 11.94 2.66
C PHE A 12 11.18 11.86 1.39
N ALA A 13 11.79 11.67 0.22
CA ALA A 13 11.06 11.55 -1.03
C ALA A 13 10.15 10.31 -1.06
N GLU A 14 10.64 9.18 -0.56
CA GLU A 14 9.88 7.94 -0.44
C GLU A 14 8.65 8.12 0.46
N GLU A 15 8.85 8.67 1.65
CA GLU A 15 7.76 8.96 2.60
C GLU A 15 6.74 9.93 2.01
N TYR A 16 7.19 11.00 1.35
CA TYR A 16 6.30 11.98 0.72
C TYR A 16 5.41 11.34 -0.36
N ILE A 17 5.98 10.49 -1.22
CA ILE A 17 5.24 9.84 -2.29
C ILE A 17 4.25 8.81 -1.72
N VAL A 18 4.68 7.97 -0.80
CA VAL A 18 3.81 6.96 -0.15
C VAL A 18 2.67 7.63 0.62
N ASP A 19 2.97 8.67 1.40
CA ASP A 19 1.94 9.46 2.10
C ASP A 19 0.96 10.12 1.12
N SER A 20 1.46 10.62 -0.01
CA SER A 20 0.62 11.23 -1.04
C SER A 20 -0.29 10.22 -1.74
N ILE A 21 0.17 8.99 -1.95
CA ILE A 21 -0.65 7.90 -2.48
C ILE A 21 -1.69 7.48 -1.43
N TRP A 22 -1.28 7.33 -0.18
CA TRP A 22 -2.15 6.94 0.91
C TRP A 22 -3.28 7.93 1.18
N ASN A 23 -2.99 9.21 1.06
CA ASN A 23 -3.96 10.31 1.28
C ASN A 23 -4.67 10.76 -0.01
N ASP A 24 -4.66 9.94 -1.05
CA ASP A 24 -5.32 10.21 -2.34
C ASP A 24 -4.89 11.50 -3.06
N ARG A 25 -3.73 12.07 -2.71
CA ARG A 25 -3.13 13.15 -3.51
C ARG A 25 -2.62 12.64 -4.86
N PHE A 26 -2.12 11.40 -4.86
CA PHE A 26 -1.84 10.61 -6.06
C PHE A 26 -2.71 9.35 -6.03
N PRO A 27 -3.98 9.43 -6.47
CA PRO A 27 -4.90 8.31 -6.33
C PRO A 27 -4.50 7.09 -7.19
N PRO A 28 -4.95 5.87 -6.80
CA PRO A 28 -4.74 4.69 -7.61
C PRO A 28 -5.20 4.87 -9.05
N GLY A 29 -4.38 4.44 -10.01
CA GLY A 29 -4.63 4.62 -11.44
C GLY A 29 -4.23 5.96 -12.02
N SER A 30 -3.88 6.94 -11.18
CA SER A 30 -3.38 8.25 -11.64
C SER A 30 -1.94 8.18 -12.14
N ILE A 31 -1.54 9.24 -12.80
CA ILE A 31 -0.19 9.43 -13.32
C ILE A 31 0.53 10.42 -12.41
N LEU A 32 1.76 10.06 -11.99
CA LEU A 32 2.62 10.98 -11.26
C LEU A 32 3.03 12.16 -12.12
N PRO A 33 3.29 13.33 -11.52
CA PRO A 33 3.95 14.43 -12.22
C PRO A 33 5.26 13.99 -12.87
N ALA A 34 5.69 14.70 -13.91
CA ALA A 34 6.98 14.45 -14.55
C ALA A 34 8.12 14.50 -13.50
N GLU A 35 9.16 13.69 -13.68
CA GLU A 35 10.29 13.62 -12.74
C GLU A 35 10.87 15.00 -12.41
N ARG A 36 10.93 15.89 -13.37
CA ARG A 36 11.40 17.25 -13.17
C ARG A 36 10.52 18.01 -12.18
N GLU A 37 9.22 18.02 -12.42
CA GLU A 37 8.25 18.70 -11.55
C GLU A 37 8.21 18.09 -10.16
N LEU A 38 8.20 16.75 -10.09
CA LEU A 38 8.14 16.03 -8.82
C LEU A 38 9.42 16.23 -7.99
N SER A 39 10.60 16.27 -8.62
CA SER A 39 11.86 16.55 -7.95
C SER A 39 11.91 17.98 -7.39
N GLU A 40 11.42 18.96 -8.15
CA GLU A 40 11.30 20.35 -7.70
C GLU A 40 10.29 20.48 -6.54
N LEU A 41 9.16 19.80 -6.63
CA LEU A 41 8.12 19.79 -5.60
C LEU A 41 8.62 19.21 -4.27
N ILE A 42 9.34 18.10 -4.31
CA ILE A 42 9.85 17.42 -3.10
C ILE A 42 11.15 18.10 -2.61
N GLY A 43 11.91 18.75 -3.49
CA GLY A 43 13.18 19.37 -3.15
C GLY A 43 14.35 18.38 -3.12
N VAL A 44 14.35 17.38 -3.98
CA VAL A 44 15.43 16.40 -4.17
C VAL A 44 15.97 16.43 -5.58
N THR A 45 17.15 15.85 -5.80
CA THR A 45 17.72 15.72 -7.14
C THR A 45 16.92 14.72 -7.97
N ARG A 46 16.94 14.87 -9.29
CA ARG A 46 16.29 13.91 -10.20
C ARG A 46 16.90 12.51 -10.09
N THR A 47 18.19 12.40 -9.83
CA THR A 47 18.86 11.12 -9.60
C THR A 47 18.33 10.42 -8.35
N THR A 48 18.22 11.15 -7.24
CA THR A 48 17.63 10.62 -6.00
C THR A 48 16.17 10.21 -6.21
N LEU A 49 15.39 11.05 -6.90
CA LEU A 49 14.01 10.74 -7.21
C LEU A 49 13.86 9.46 -8.04
N ARG A 50 14.67 9.28 -9.08
CA ARG A 50 14.64 8.06 -9.90
C ARG A 50 14.92 6.81 -9.09
N GLU A 51 15.89 6.86 -8.20
CA GLU A 51 16.20 5.75 -7.29
C GLU A 51 15.00 5.39 -6.41
N VAL A 52 14.35 6.39 -5.84
CA VAL A 52 13.14 6.21 -5.02
C VAL A 52 11.99 5.65 -5.85
N LEU A 53 11.73 6.18 -7.04
CA LEU A 53 10.67 5.68 -7.92
C LEU A 53 10.90 4.23 -8.33
N GLN A 54 12.15 3.84 -8.64
CA GLN A 54 12.49 2.45 -8.95
C GLN A 54 12.26 1.52 -7.76
N ARG A 55 12.55 1.97 -6.54
CA ARG A 55 12.30 1.21 -5.32
C ARG A 55 10.79 1.03 -5.09
N LEU A 56 10.03 2.11 -5.19
CA LEU A 56 8.56 2.06 -5.06
C LEU A 56 7.90 1.21 -6.15
N ALA A 57 8.47 1.18 -7.35
CA ALA A 57 7.99 0.29 -8.41
C ALA A 57 8.24 -1.19 -8.07
N ARG A 58 9.41 -1.53 -7.51
CA ARG A 58 9.69 -2.89 -7.03
C ARG A 58 8.78 -3.31 -5.89
N ASP A 59 8.42 -2.37 -5.02
CA ASP A 59 7.52 -2.61 -3.88
C ASP A 59 6.03 -2.66 -4.30
N GLY A 60 5.71 -2.43 -5.57
CA GLY A 60 4.36 -2.53 -6.11
C GLY A 60 3.52 -1.26 -6.04
N TRP A 61 4.06 -0.15 -5.55
CA TRP A 61 3.34 1.13 -5.48
C TRP A 61 3.14 1.79 -6.84
N LEU A 62 4.11 1.62 -7.74
CA LEU A 62 4.19 2.29 -9.02
C LEU A 62 4.44 1.31 -10.16
N THR A 63 4.03 1.69 -11.37
CA THR A 63 4.44 1.05 -12.60
C THR A 63 5.20 2.04 -13.45
N ILE A 64 6.47 1.70 -13.75
CA ILE A 64 7.35 2.49 -14.61
C ILE A 64 7.48 1.77 -15.94
N GLN A 65 7.16 2.45 -17.04
CA GLN A 65 7.34 1.96 -18.39
C GLN A 65 8.18 2.96 -19.19
N HIS A 66 9.13 2.45 -19.96
CA HIS A 66 9.96 3.30 -20.79
C HIS A 66 9.13 4.14 -21.77
N GLY A 67 9.39 5.45 -21.80
CA GLY A 67 8.69 6.38 -22.67
C GLY A 67 7.23 6.69 -22.27
N LYS A 68 6.78 6.22 -21.10
CA LYS A 68 5.44 6.51 -20.59
C LYS A 68 5.51 7.16 -19.21
N PRO A 69 4.50 7.97 -18.83
CA PRO A 69 4.40 8.49 -17.48
C PRO A 69 4.31 7.37 -16.44
N THR A 70 4.88 7.61 -15.25
CA THR A 70 4.79 6.69 -14.12
C THR A 70 3.37 6.65 -13.58
N LYS A 71 2.81 5.45 -13.46
CA LYS A 71 1.44 5.22 -13.01
C LYS A 71 1.43 4.76 -11.55
N VAL A 72 0.50 5.29 -10.78
CA VAL A 72 0.20 4.80 -9.43
C VAL A 72 -0.64 3.53 -9.54
N ASN A 73 -0.15 2.45 -8.93
CA ASN A 73 -0.86 1.19 -8.90
C ASN A 73 -2.00 1.23 -7.88
N ASN A 74 -3.00 0.37 -8.06
CA ASN A 74 -3.87 0.03 -6.95
C ASN A 74 -3.12 -0.93 -6.03
N PHE A 75 -2.58 -0.41 -4.95
CA PHE A 75 -1.80 -1.17 -3.99
C PHE A 75 -2.53 -2.42 -3.49
N TRP A 76 -3.83 -2.33 -3.30
CA TRP A 76 -4.65 -3.44 -2.86
C TRP A 76 -4.76 -4.57 -3.88
N ASP A 77 -4.73 -4.24 -5.17
CA ASP A 77 -4.72 -5.23 -6.26
C ASP A 77 -3.35 -5.88 -6.44
N THR A 78 -2.28 -5.12 -6.25
CA THR A 78 -0.90 -5.59 -6.45
C THR A 78 -0.30 -6.29 -5.24
N CYS A 79 -0.66 -5.90 -4.02
CA CYS A 79 -0.26 -6.54 -2.76
C CYS A 79 -1.24 -7.63 -2.30
N GLY A 80 -2.28 -7.91 -3.09
CA GLY A 80 -3.29 -8.91 -2.78
C GLY A 80 -2.87 -10.35 -3.14
N VAL A 81 -3.86 -11.18 -3.34
CA VAL A 81 -3.77 -12.64 -3.56
C VAL A 81 -2.80 -13.05 -4.68
N ASN A 82 -2.51 -12.17 -5.64
CA ASN A 82 -1.59 -12.45 -6.75
C ASN A 82 -0.14 -12.67 -6.30
N ILE A 83 0.32 -11.99 -5.25
CA ILE A 83 1.65 -12.22 -4.67
C ILE A 83 1.70 -13.61 -4.04
N LEU A 84 0.66 -13.99 -3.29
CA LEU A 84 0.56 -15.32 -2.67
C LEU A 84 0.54 -16.44 -3.71
N SER A 85 -0.16 -16.25 -4.83
CA SER A 85 -0.19 -17.25 -5.92
C SER A 85 1.14 -17.36 -6.65
N THR A 86 1.88 -16.27 -6.81
CA THR A 86 3.21 -16.26 -7.42
C THR A 86 4.24 -16.91 -6.49
N LEU A 87 4.18 -16.62 -5.20
CA LEU A 87 5.05 -17.22 -4.20
C LEU A 87 4.82 -18.71 -4.03
N ALA A 88 3.56 -19.17 -4.05
CA ALA A 88 3.21 -20.58 -3.99
C ALA A 88 3.72 -21.39 -5.21
N LYS A 89 4.01 -20.72 -6.34
CA LYS A 89 4.59 -21.34 -7.54
C LYS A 89 6.12 -21.41 -7.53
N LEU A 90 6.79 -20.60 -6.73
CA LEU A 90 8.25 -20.43 -6.79
C LEU A 90 9.03 -21.35 -5.85
N ASP A 91 8.58 -21.56 -4.63
CA ASP A 91 9.23 -22.48 -3.67
C ASP A 91 8.33 -22.71 -2.44
N ILE A 92 8.02 -23.98 -2.14
CA ILE A 92 7.08 -24.32 -1.07
C ILE A 92 7.70 -24.08 0.32
N GLU A 93 9.00 -24.30 0.52
CA GLU A 93 9.65 -24.14 1.84
C GLU A 93 9.95 -22.67 2.17
N GLY A 94 10.46 -21.90 1.21
CA GLY A 94 10.70 -20.46 1.38
C GLY A 94 9.42 -19.62 1.36
N ALA A 95 8.37 -20.11 0.70
CA ALA A 95 7.09 -19.42 0.61
C ALA A 95 6.34 -19.39 1.96
N VAL A 96 6.49 -20.40 2.82
CA VAL A 96 5.82 -20.44 4.14
C VAL A 96 6.27 -19.30 5.03
N ASP A 97 7.57 -19.07 5.16
CA ASP A 97 8.12 -17.99 5.98
C ASP A 97 7.72 -16.62 5.43
N LEU A 98 7.71 -16.46 4.11
CA LEU A 98 7.34 -15.21 3.48
C LEU A 98 5.83 -14.94 3.60
N ILE A 99 5.00 -15.96 3.49
CA ILE A 99 3.55 -15.86 3.74
C ILE A 99 3.30 -15.47 5.20
N ASP A 100 4.00 -16.07 6.15
CA ASP A 100 3.88 -15.73 7.58
C ASP A 100 4.28 -14.27 7.83
N GLN A 101 5.39 -13.80 7.25
CA GLN A 101 5.82 -12.41 7.32
C GLN A 101 4.81 -11.44 6.69
N LEU A 102 4.22 -11.78 5.53
CA LEU A 102 3.19 -10.98 4.88
C LEU A 102 1.90 -10.91 5.70
N LEU A 103 1.46 -12.03 6.26
CA LEU A 103 0.28 -12.07 7.13
C LEU A 103 0.52 -11.30 8.42
N SER A 104 1.71 -11.39 8.99
CA SER A 104 2.09 -10.63 10.19
C SER A 104 2.13 -9.12 9.89
N ALA A 105 2.73 -8.72 8.77
CA ALA A 105 2.75 -7.33 8.33
C ALA A 105 1.34 -6.81 8.06
N ARG A 106 0.49 -7.61 7.42
CA ARG A 106 -0.92 -7.29 7.18
C ARG A 106 -1.68 -7.10 8.49
N THR A 107 -1.49 -7.97 9.46
CA THR A 107 -2.13 -7.89 10.77
C THR A 107 -1.72 -6.61 11.50
N ASN A 108 -0.43 -6.27 11.50
CA ASN A 108 0.09 -5.07 12.14
C ASN A 108 -0.44 -3.80 11.46
N LEU A 109 -0.48 -3.77 10.13
CA LEU A 109 -1.03 -2.65 9.36
C LEU A 109 -2.53 -2.50 9.58
N SER A 110 -3.28 -3.61 9.61
CA SER A 110 -4.71 -3.62 9.87
C SER A 110 -5.05 -3.02 11.24
N ALA A 111 -4.27 -3.31 12.26
CA ALA A 111 -4.47 -2.73 13.59
C ALA A 111 -4.37 -1.19 13.59
N ILE A 112 -3.52 -0.61 12.73
CA ILE A 112 -3.35 0.84 12.62
C ILE A 112 -4.59 1.48 11.98
N TYR A 113 -5.02 1.01 10.81
CA TYR A 113 -6.17 1.62 10.13
C TYR A 113 -7.51 1.30 10.79
N ILE A 114 -7.66 0.14 11.43
CA ILE A 114 -8.88 -0.16 12.22
C ILE A 114 -9.03 0.81 13.39
N ARG A 115 -7.95 1.08 14.14
CA ARG A 115 -8.00 2.10 15.21
C ARG A 115 -8.32 3.49 14.68
N GLY A 116 -7.73 3.87 13.54
CA GLY A 116 -8.03 5.13 12.88
C GLY A 116 -9.52 5.21 12.47
N ALA A 117 -10.03 4.16 11.85
CA ALA A 117 -11.43 4.09 11.43
C ALA A 117 -12.42 4.17 12.62
N ILE A 118 -12.15 3.45 13.71
CA ILE A 118 -12.98 3.51 14.92
C ILE A 118 -13.00 4.94 15.50
N LYS A 119 -11.86 5.62 15.49
CA LYS A 119 -11.75 6.98 16.01
C LYS A 119 -12.46 8.00 15.11
N ASN A 120 -12.29 7.89 13.80
CA ASN A 120 -12.70 8.90 12.84
C ASN A 120 -14.11 8.66 12.28
N ASN A 121 -14.52 7.41 12.17
CA ASN A 121 -15.81 7.03 11.56
C ASN A 121 -16.40 5.75 12.18
N PRO A 122 -16.81 5.77 13.46
CA PRO A 122 -17.30 4.60 14.18
C PRO A 122 -18.56 3.98 13.56
N GLU A 123 -19.44 4.77 13.01
CA GLU A 123 -20.68 4.30 12.38
C GLU A 123 -20.38 3.43 11.15
N LYS A 124 -19.40 3.84 10.34
CA LYS A 124 -18.93 3.05 9.20
C LYS A 124 -18.30 1.72 9.61
N VAL A 125 -17.59 1.70 10.71
CA VAL A 125 -16.99 0.47 11.26
C VAL A 125 -18.09 -0.53 11.69
N ILE A 126 -19.15 -0.05 12.33
CA ILE A 126 -20.29 -0.87 12.73
C ILE A 126 -21.00 -1.47 11.49
N GLU A 127 -21.28 -0.64 10.49
CA GLU A 127 -21.88 -1.08 9.21
C GLU A 127 -21.04 -2.20 8.55
N LEU A 128 -19.73 -2.00 8.50
CA LEU A 128 -18.80 -2.97 7.90
C LEU A 128 -18.72 -4.28 8.70
N ALA A 129 -18.74 -4.19 10.03
CA ALA A 129 -18.77 -5.36 10.90
C ALA A 129 -20.05 -6.19 10.71
N GLU A 130 -21.21 -5.54 10.60
CA GLU A 130 -22.48 -6.20 10.32
C GLU A 130 -22.47 -6.91 8.98
N LYS A 131 -21.93 -6.27 7.94
CA LYS A 131 -21.78 -6.89 6.61
C LYS A 131 -20.84 -8.11 6.66
N ALA A 132 -19.74 -8.02 7.41
CA ALA A 132 -18.80 -9.12 7.57
C ALA A 132 -19.42 -10.34 8.26
N LEU A 133 -20.30 -10.12 9.25
CA LEU A 133 -21.01 -11.18 9.96
C LEU A 133 -22.05 -11.88 9.08
N ALA A 134 -22.52 -11.24 8.02
CA ALA A 134 -23.52 -11.79 7.11
C ALA A 134 -22.93 -12.56 5.91
N VAL A 135 -21.59 -12.70 5.84
CA VAL A 135 -20.91 -13.40 4.75
C VAL A 135 -21.17 -14.91 4.83
N SER A 136 -21.34 -15.52 3.66
CA SER A 136 -21.49 -16.98 3.53
C SER A 136 -20.18 -17.73 3.80
N ASP A 137 -20.26 -19.03 4.06
CA ASP A 137 -19.08 -19.89 4.25
C ASP A 137 -18.36 -20.24 2.93
N ASP A 138 -18.80 -19.66 1.79
CA ASP A 138 -18.12 -19.83 0.51
C ASP A 138 -16.77 -19.12 0.50
N PRO A 139 -15.66 -19.80 0.14
CA PRO A 139 -14.33 -19.20 0.16
C PRO A 139 -14.19 -17.96 -0.74
N HIS A 140 -14.92 -17.90 -1.88
CA HIS A 140 -14.89 -16.74 -2.77
C HIS A 140 -15.59 -15.53 -2.17
N ASP A 141 -16.76 -15.74 -1.54
CA ASP A 141 -17.50 -14.67 -0.85
C ASP A 141 -16.69 -14.14 0.34
N PHE A 142 -16.02 -15.04 1.05
CA PHE A 142 -15.14 -14.68 2.16
C PHE A 142 -13.94 -13.84 1.69
N ALA A 143 -13.30 -14.21 0.60
CA ALA A 143 -12.17 -13.47 0.02
C ALA A 143 -12.60 -12.08 -0.48
N ASP A 144 -13.74 -11.97 -1.14
CA ASP A 144 -14.31 -10.70 -1.62
C ASP A 144 -14.67 -9.79 -0.45
N MET A 145 -15.24 -10.33 0.62
CA MET A 145 -15.55 -9.57 1.81
C MET A 145 -14.29 -9.11 2.55
N ASP A 146 -13.29 -9.96 2.64
CA ASP A 146 -12.01 -9.61 3.26
C ASP A 146 -11.34 -8.43 2.53
N TYR A 147 -11.32 -8.46 1.20
CA TYR A 147 -10.83 -7.36 0.38
C TYR A 147 -11.65 -6.07 0.61
N TYR A 148 -12.96 -6.17 0.51
CA TYR A 148 -13.88 -5.05 0.69
C TYR A 148 -13.74 -4.42 2.08
N LEU A 149 -13.71 -5.25 3.13
CA LEU A 149 -13.61 -4.80 4.52
C LEU A 149 -12.30 -4.03 4.77
N ASN A 150 -11.18 -4.58 4.33
CA ASN A 150 -9.87 -3.93 4.51
C ASN A 150 -9.77 -2.62 3.73
N HIS A 151 -10.28 -2.58 2.50
CA HIS A 151 -10.32 -1.38 1.66
C HIS A 151 -11.15 -0.26 2.32
N GLU A 152 -12.36 -0.57 2.74
CA GLU A 152 -13.27 0.41 3.35
C GLU A 152 -12.77 0.89 4.73
N LEU A 153 -12.21 0.01 5.54
CA LEU A 153 -11.61 0.39 6.83
C LEU A 153 -10.39 1.30 6.65
N ALA A 154 -9.57 1.04 5.66
CA ALA A 154 -8.43 1.90 5.36
C ALA A 154 -8.88 3.30 4.90
N HIS A 155 -9.93 3.40 4.09
CA HIS A 155 -10.50 4.67 3.69
C HIS A 155 -11.19 5.43 4.83
N ALA A 156 -11.76 4.72 5.80
CA ALA A 156 -12.40 5.32 6.98
C ALA A 156 -11.40 5.78 8.05
N SER A 157 -10.16 5.32 7.97
CA SER A 157 -9.13 5.69 8.93
C SER A 157 -8.57 7.08 8.68
#